data_f5905f2e2551c49c5ba2e3f39e7a12c4
#
_entry.id   f5905f2e2551c49c5ba2e3f39e7a12c4
#
_cell.length_a   1.000
_cell.length_b   1.000
_cell.length_c   1.000
_cell.angle_alpha   90.00
_cell.angle_beta   90.00
_cell.angle_gamma   90.00
#
_symmetry.space_group_name_H-M   'P 1'
#
loop_
_entity.id
_entity.type
_entity.pdbx_description
1 polymer ?
#
loop_
_entity_poly.entity_id
_entity_poly.type
_entity_poly.pdbx_seq_one_letter_code
_entity_poly.pdbx_strand_id
1 'polypeptide(L)'
;MRLMEITGFEAEDGARFREEFWGELDQRLHNMVSSAVAVVDHTRPLLAFYEHEPEFVAEWRERSEEVAKSPRALFLRRLRNYLLHYGMAPLMRSMVLGPPKEVKDWDDLTIRLSADGLLRYSGWNGSDREYIHSFEGGPPLRQITQEYGEDMTTLYNWLFSRYPVLHVPGVPPPHLYS
;
A
#
# COMPACT_ATOMS: atom_id res chain seq x y z
N MET A 1 15.07 -31.35 36.88
CA MET A 1 13.76 -30.84 37.25
C MET A 1 13.83 -29.29 37.22
N ARG A 2 13.61 -28.69 36.06
CA ARG A 2 13.39 -27.22 35.84
C ARG A 2 13.27 -26.94 34.33
N LEU A 3 12.30 -27.55 33.68
CA LEU A 3 12.00 -27.31 32.25
C LEU A 3 10.54 -26.85 32.05
N MET A 4 9.75 -26.74 33.11
CA MET A 4 8.32 -26.41 33.01
C MET A 4 7.95 -24.96 33.41
N GLU A 5 8.85 -24.18 34.00
CA GLU A 5 8.53 -22.79 34.40
C GLU A 5 8.88 -21.74 33.33
N ILE A 6 9.68 -22.11 32.33
CA ILE A 6 10.08 -21.17 31.26
C ILE A 6 8.98 -21.03 30.19
N THR A 7 8.11 -22.02 30.04
CA THR A 7 7.12 -22.07 28.95
C THR A 7 5.88 -21.21 29.16
N GLY A 8 5.53 -20.85 30.39
CA GLY A 8 4.35 -20.07 30.71
C GLY A 8 4.53 -18.58 30.46
N PHE A 9 5.65 -18.03 30.94
CA PHE A 9 5.93 -16.60 30.82
C PHE A 9 6.24 -16.20 29.37
N GLU A 10 6.98 -17.01 28.61
CA GLU A 10 7.24 -16.82 27.19
C GLU A 10 5.98 -16.95 26.33
N ALA A 11 4.97 -17.72 26.74
CA ALA A 11 3.74 -17.90 26.00
C ALA A 11 2.81 -16.67 26.09
N GLU A 12 2.69 -16.03 27.25
CA GLU A 12 1.87 -14.83 27.44
C GLU A 12 2.52 -13.61 26.76
N ASP A 13 3.83 -13.41 26.96
CA ASP A 13 4.56 -12.32 26.29
C ASP A 13 4.56 -12.50 24.76
N GLY A 14 4.71 -13.72 24.28
CA GLY A 14 4.60 -14.03 22.87
C GLY A 14 3.19 -13.82 22.28
N ALA A 15 2.13 -14.06 23.08
CA ALA A 15 0.75 -13.82 22.65
C ALA A 15 0.47 -12.30 22.57
N ARG A 16 0.87 -11.56 23.61
CA ARG A 16 0.76 -10.09 23.65
C ARG A 16 1.53 -9.43 22.54
N PHE A 17 2.80 -9.83 22.32
CA PHE A 17 3.62 -9.32 21.23
C PHE A 17 2.95 -9.55 19.87
N ARG A 18 2.36 -10.74 19.64
CA ARG A 18 1.64 -11.03 18.39
C ARG A 18 0.44 -10.12 18.21
N GLU A 19 -0.37 -9.91 19.25
CA GLU A 19 -1.55 -9.07 19.19
C GLU A 19 -1.17 -7.61 18.90
N GLU A 20 -0.18 -7.08 19.60
CA GLU A 20 0.36 -5.73 19.37
C GLU A 20 0.92 -5.57 17.95
N PHE A 21 1.70 -6.54 17.47
CA PHE A 21 2.27 -6.54 16.12
C PHE A 21 1.21 -6.53 15.02
N TRP A 22 0.20 -7.42 15.12
CA TRP A 22 -0.86 -7.50 14.11
C TRP A 22 -1.75 -6.26 14.14
N GLY A 23 -2.05 -5.72 15.31
CA GLY A 23 -2.80 -4.48 15.47
C GLY A 23 -2.08 -3.28 14.85
N GLU A 24 -0.77 -3.14 15.10
CA GLU A 24 0.04 -2.09 14.51
C GLU A 24 0.12 -2.22 12.98
N LEU A 25 0.30 -3.43 12.47
CA LEU A 25 0.36 -3.68 11.05
C LEU A 25 -0.95 -3.35 10.34
N ASP A 26 -2.10 -3.74 10.91
CA ASP A 26 -3.42 -3.40 10.38
C ASP A 26 -3.63 -1.88 10.35
N GLN A 27 -3.26 -1.19 11.42
CA GLN A 27 -3.33 0.27 11.50
C GLN A 27 -2.44 0.94 10.43
N ARG A 28 -1.20 0.46 10.26
CA ARG A 28 -0.28 0.98 9.23
C ARG A 28 -0.82 0.75 7.83
N LEU A 29 -1.39 -0.42 7.56
CA LEU A 29 -2.02 -0.72 6.28
C LEU A 29 -3.22 0.21 6.02
N HIS A 30 -4.09 0.39 7.02
CA HIS A 30 -5.23 1.30 6.92
C HIS A 30 -4.77 2.73 6.60
N ASN A 31 -3.76 3.23 7.31
CA ASN A 31 -3.20 4.56 7.08
C ASN A 31 -2.59 4.68 5.68
N MET A 32 -1.85 3.66 5.23
CA MET A 32 -1.23 3.64 3.91
C MET A 32 -2.28 3.71 2.79
N VAL A 33 -3.30 2.86 2.81
CA VAL A 33 -4.33 2.86 1.74
C VAL A 33 -5.19 4.12 1.78
N SER A 34 -5.40 4.73 2.95
CA SER A 34 -6.10 6.00 3.11
C SER A 34 -5.28 7.16 2.56
N SER A 35 -3.99 7.20 2.86
CA SER A 35 -3.06 8.22 2.35
C SER A 35 -2.89 8.11 0.83
N ALA A 36 -2.83 6.91 0.28
CA ALA A 36 -2.73 6.67 -1.15
C ALA A 36 -3.87 7.33 -1.93
N VAL A 37 -5.09 7.28 -1.41
CA VAL A 37 -6.25 7.95 -2.02
C VAL A 37 -6.19 9.46 -1.80
N ALA A 38 -5.82 9.91 -0.60
CA ALA A 38 -5.75 11.33 -0.26
C ALA A 38 -4.74 12.09 -1.13
N VAL A 39 -3.60 11.49 -1.47
CA VAL A 39 -2.58 12.08 -2.34
C VAL A 39 -3.18 12.45 -3.70
N VAL A 40 -3.99 11.58 -4.30
CA VAL A 40 -4.68 11.87 -5.58
C VAL A 40 -5.64 13.04 -5.43
N ASP A 41 -6.42 13.08 -4.35
CA ASP A 41 -7.38 14.16 -4.10
C ASP A 41 -6.68 15.50 -3.87
N HIS A 42 -5.54 15.52 -3.17
CA HIS A 42 -4.75 16.73 -2.97
C HIS A 42 -4.10 17.29 -4.23
N THR A 43 -3.86 16.43 -5.23
CA THR A 43 -3.26 16.87 -6.51
C THR A 43 -4.27 17.59 -7.41
N ARG A 44 -5.55 17.31 -7.28
CA ARG A 44 -6.60 17.94 -8.11
C ARG A 44 -6.63 19.48 -8.04
N PRO A 45 -6.59 20.12 -6.84
CA PRO A 45 -6.52 21.58 -6.75
C PRO A 45 -5.25 22.14 -7.39
N LEU A 46 -4.12 21.44 -7.26
CA LEU A 46 -2.86 21.83 -7.91
C LEU A 46 -3.02 21.88 -9.42
N LEU A 47 -3.67 20.90 -10.02
CA LEU A 47 -3.90 20.83 -11.46
C LEU A 47 -4.82 21.94 -11.98
N ALA A 48 -5.76 22.41 -11.16
CA ALA A 48 -6.63 23.52 -11.53
C ALA A 48 -5.83 24.82 -11.76
N PHE A 49 -4.70 25.02 -11.08
CA PHE A 49 -3.81 26.16 -11.34
C PHE A 49 -3.16 26.11 -12.72
N TYR A 50 -3.05 24.92 -13.32
CA TYR A 50 -2.37 24.70 -14.60
C TYR A 50 -3.34 24.48 -15.77
N GLU A 51 -4.63 24.81 -15.61
CA GLU A 51 -5.62 24.71 -16.71
C GLU A 51 -5.22 25.50 -17.95
N HIS A 52 -4.40 26.54 -17.78
CA HIS A 52 -3.85 27.36 -18.87
C HIS A 52 -2.70 26.70 -19.64
N GLU A 53 -2.21 25.54 -19.17
CA GLU A 53 -1.14 24.75 -19.78
C GLU A 53 -1.70 23.40 -20.29
N PRO A 54 -2.40 23.41 -21.44
CA PRO A 54 -3.15 22.23 -21.91
C PRO A 54 -2.29 21.00 -22.19
N GLU A 55 -1.04 21.19 -22.64
CA GLU A 55 -0.11 20.10 -22.89
C GLU A 55 0.31 19.42 -21.58
N PHE A 56 0.59 20.21 -20.54
CA PHE A 56 0.91 19.68 -19.22
C PHE A 56 -0.28 18.90 -18.63
N VAL A 57 -1.48 19.46 -18.72
CA VAL A 57 -2.70 18.79 -18.20
C VAL A 57 -2.96 17.49 -18.95
N ALA A 58 -2.74 17.44 -20.28
CA ALA A 58 -2.90 16.24 -21.07
C ALA A 58 -1.89 15.16 -20.66
N GLU A 59 -0.61 15.52 -20.54
CA GLU A 59 0.46 14.60 -20.12
C GLU A 59 0.25 14.09 -18.68
N TRP A 60 -0.17 14.97 -17.76
CA TRP A 60 -0.54 14.53 -16.41
C TRP A 60 -1.68 13.51 -16.43
N ARG A 61 -2.73 13.80 -17.21
CA ARG A 61 -3.89 12.90 -17.30
C ARG A 61 -3.47 11.52 -17.78
N GLU A 62 -2.68 11.45 -18.84
CA GLU A 62 -2.18 10.19 -19.38
C GLU A 62 -1.41 9.39 -18.33
N ARG A 63 -0.40 10.00 -17.70
CA ARG A 63 0.44 9.35 -16.68
C ARG A 63 -0.32 8.95 -15.43
N SER A 64 -1.18 9.83 -14.94
CA SER A 64 -1.97 9.54 -13.74
C SER A 64 -3.03 8.46 -13.99
N GLU A 65 -3.60 8.40 -15.19
CA GLU A 65 -4.52 7.34 -15.59
C GLU A 65 -3.82 5.98 -15.71
N GLU A 66 -2.60 5.94 -16.21
CA GLU A 66 -1.80 4.71 -16.29
C GLU A 66 -1.62 4.11 -14.89
N VAL A 67 -1.18 4.92 -13.92
CA VAL A 67 -1.04 4.48 -12.52
C VAL A 67 -2.39 4.09 -11.92
N ALA A 68 -3.42 4.91 -12.08
CA ALA A 68 -4.74 4.72 -11.47
C ALA A 68 -5.50 3.50 -12.02
N LYS A 69 -5.22 3.10 -13.27
CA LYS A 69 -5.82 1.94 -13.94
C LYS A 69 -5.02 0.65 -13.73
N SER A 70 -3.84 0.72 -13.11
CA SER A 70 -3.07 -0.48 -12.80
C SER A 70 -3.88 -1.43 -11.90
N PRO A 71 -3.81 -2.75 -12.08
CA PRO A 71 -4.55 -3.71 -11.25
C PRO A 71 -4.26 -3.51 -9.76
N ARG A 72 -3.03 -3.16 -9.41
CA ARG A 72 -2.57 -2.87 -8.05
C ARG A 72 -3.26 -1.65 -7.45
N ALA A 73 -3.31 -0.53 -8.17
CA ALA A 73 -3.95 0.70 -7.70
C ALA A 73 -5.47 0.52 -7.53
N LEU A 74 -6.10 -0.21 -8.46
CA LEU A 74 -7.51 -0.56 -8.37
C LEU A 74 -7.79 -1.43 -7.14
N PHE A 75 -6.96 -2.45 -6.91
CA PHE A 75 -7.05 -3.31 -5.74
C PHE A 75 -6.89 -2.51 -4.43
N LEU A 76 -5.85 -1.66 -4.30
CA LEU A 76 -5.61 -0.87 -3.09
C LEU A 76 -6.76 0.10 -2.80
N ARG A 77 -7.34 0.72 -3.83
CA ARG A 77 -8.52 1.58 -3.67
C ARG A 77 -9.73 0.80 -3.12
N ARG A 78 -9.96 -0.44 -3.57
CA ARG A 78 -11.03 -1.28 -3.05
C ARG A 78 -10.69 -1.88 -1.70
N LEU A 79 -9.42 -2.19 -1.45
CA LEU A 79 -8.94 -2.62 -0.13
C LEU A 79 -9.24 -1.54 0.94
N ARG A 80 -9.08 -0.26 0.59
CA ARG A 80 -9.52 0.83 1.48
C ARG A 80 -11.01 0.72 1.82
N ASN A 81 -11.87 0.48 0.84
CA ASN A 81 -13.31 0.32 1.09
C ASN A 81 -13.60 -0.92 1.94
N TYR A 82 -12.89 -2.02 1.71
CA TYR A 82 -12.96 -3.21 2.53
C TYR A 82 -12.63 -2.88 4.00
N LEU A 83 -11.51 -2.21 4.26
CA LEU A 83 -11.05 -1.86 5.61
C LEU A 83 -11.99 -0.86 6.32
N LEU A 84 -12.63 0.04 5.58
CA LEU A 84 -13.55 1.04 6.15
C LEU A 84 -14.93 0.48 6.48
N HIS A 85 -15.41 -0.50 5.72
CA HIS A 85 -16.82 -0.89 5.74
C HIS A 85 -17.07 -2.35 6.06
N TYR A 86 -16.06 -3.22 5.95
CA TYR A 86 -16.24 -4.65 6.15
C TYR A 86 -15.50 -5.19 7.36
N GLY A 87 -14.23 -4.85 7.55
CA GLY A 87 -13.48 -5.31 8.71
C GLY A 87 -11.97 -5.16 8.60
N MET A 88 -11.29 -5.74 9.57
CA MET A 88 -9.83 -5.75 9.61
C MET A 88 -9.24 -6.52 8.42
N ALA A 89 -8.02 -6.16 8.02
CA ALA A 89 -7.31 -6.88 6.98
C ALA A 89 -7.10 -8.35 7.36
N PRO A 90 -7.44 -9.32 6.50
CA PRO A 90 -7.22 -10.73 6.77
C PRO A 90 -5.73 -11.06 6.55
N LEU A 91 -4.89 -10.54 7.45
CA LEU A 91 -3.44 -10.73 7.40
C LEU A 91 -3.07 -12.17 7.77
N MET A 92 -2.16 -12.75 7.01
CA MET A 92 -1.59 -14.06 7.29
C MET A 92 -0.07 -14.03 7.15
N ARG A 93 0.57 -14.84 7.96
CA ARG A 93 2.01 -15.09 7.87
C ARG A 93 2.23 -16.30 6.98
N SER A 94 2.97 -16.15 5.91
CA SER A 94 3.49 -17.25 5.10
C SER A 94 4.96 -17.47 5.46
N MET A 95 5.30 -18.69 5.84
CA MET A 95 6.69 -19.11 5.99
C MET A 95 7.04 -19.98 4.79
N VAL A 96 8.10 -19.65 4.10
CA VAL A 96 8.69 -20.58 3.13
C VAL A 96 9.38 -21.67 3.94
N LEU A 97 8.81 -22.88 3.98
CA LEU A 97 9.43 -24.06 4.53
C LEU A 97 10.51 -24.53 3.55
N GLY A 98 11.66 -23.89 3.59
CA GLY A 98 12.89 -24.42 3.01
C GLY A 98 13.60 -25.35 3.98
N PRO A 99 14.63 -26.13 3.53
CA PRO A 99 15.50 -26.85 4.46
C PRO A 99 16.03 -25.83 5.48
N PRO A 100 16.27 -26.24 6.75
CA PRO A 100 16.60 -25.32 7.82
C PRO A 100 17.93 -24.60 7.52
N LYS A 101 17.87 -23.57 6.72
CA LYS A 101 18.83 -22.47 6.77
C LYS A 101 18.50 -21.72 8.05
N GLU A 102 19.53 -21.47 8.86
CA GLU A 102 19.36 -20.60 10.01
C GLU A 102 18.53 -19.38 9.56
N VAL A 103 17.36 -19.19 10.19
CA VAL A 103 16.49 -18.03 9.97
C VAL A 103 17.30 -16.82 10.45
N LYS A 104 18.16 -16.29 9.59
CA LYS A 104 19.01 -15.13 9.90
C LYS A 104 18.38 -13.83 9.46
N ASP A 105 17.40 -13.91 8.54
CA ASP A 105 16.80 -12.71 7.98
C ASP A 105 15.27 -12.73 8.09
N TRP A 106 14.74 -11.65 8.65
CA TRP A 106 13.31 -11.34 8.63
C TRP A 106 12.75 -11.25 7.20
N ASP A 107 13.60 -11.31 6.18
CA ASP A 107 13.24 -11.32 4.76
C ASP A 107 12.55 -12.62 4.33
N ASP A 108 12.73 -13.72 5.07
CA ASP A 108 12.03 -14.99 4.82
C ASP A 108 10.58 -14.98 5.31
N LEU A 109 10.18 -13.91 6.03
CA LEU A 109 8.84 -13.74 6.54
C LEU A 109 7.98 -12.96 5.55
N THR A 110 7.14 -13.62 4.80
CA THR A 110 6.19 -12.95 3.93
C THR A 110 4.84 -12.78 4.62
N ILE A 111 4.44 -11.52 4.85
CA ILE A 111 3.09 -11.18 5.29
C ILE A 111 2.22 -11.00 4.05
N ARG A 112 1.09 -11.70 4.02
CA ARG A 112 0.13 -11.69 2.91
C ARG A 112 -1.25 -11.28 3.39
N LEU A 113 -2.05 -10.76 2.48
CA LEU A 113 -3.48 -10.65 2.63
C LEU A 113 -4.09 -12.00 2.20
N SER A 114 -4.74 -12.71 3.12
CA SER A 114 -5.34 -14.02 2.82
C SER A 114 -6.36 -13.92 1.68
N ALA A 115 -6.15 -14.66 0.59
CA ALA A 115 -7.10 -14.70 -0.52
C ALA A 115 -8.48 -15.15 -0.05
N ASP A 116 -8.57 -16.22 0.74
CA ASP A 116 -9.84 -16.74 1.28
C ASP A 116 -10.54 -15.72 2.17
N GLY A 117 -9.78 -14.97 2.97
CA GLY A 117 -10.31 -13.93 3.82
C GLY A 117 -10.86 -12.74 3.01
N LEU A 118 -10.10 -12.28 2.01
CA LEU A 118 -10.52 -11.20 1.13
C LEU A 118 -11.76 -11.57 0.31
N LEU A 119 -11.79 -12.76 -0.28
CA LEU A 119 -12.83 -13.20 -1.20
C LEU A 119 -14.20 -13.43 -0.55
N ARG A 120 -14.30 -13.41 0.77
CA ARG A 120 -15.59 -13.38 1.51
C ARG A 120 -16.32 -12.06 1.31
N TYR A 121 -15.61 -10.99 0.97
CA TYR A 121 -16.23 -9.70 0.69
C TYR A 121 -16.82 -9.67 -0.71
N SER A 122 -18.11 -9.35 -0.81
CA SER A 122 -18.84 -9.32 -2.09
C SER A 122 -18.55 -8.09 -2.95
N GLY A 123 -17.90 -7.06 -2.39
CA GLY A 123 -17.59 -5.80 -3.08
C GLY A 123 -16.43 -5.87 -4.08
N TRP A 124 -15.72 -7.00 -4.19
CA TRP A 124 -14.72 -7.20 -5.24
C TRP A 124 -15.36 -7.44 -6.59
N ASN A 125 -14.90 -6.73 -7.64
CA ASN A 125 -15.29 -7.02 -9.02
C ASN A 125 -14.44 -8.17 -9.62
N GLY A 126 -14.66 -8.50 -10.90
CA GLY A 126 -13.96 -9.58 -11.58
C GLY A 126 -12.45 -9.37 -11.61
N SER A 127 -12.00 -8.18 -12.01
CA SER A 127 -10.55 -7.86 -12.10
C SER A 127 -9.86 -7.83 -10.74
N ASP A 128 -10.55 -7.41 -9.67
CA ASP A 128 -9.99 -7.46 -8.33
C ASP A 128 -9.79 -8.92 -7.86
N ARG A 129 -10.77 -9.79 -8.17
CA ARG A 129 -10.69 -11.22 -7.86
C ARG A 129 -9.57 -11.90 -8.63
N GLU A 130 -9.42 -11.59 -9.91
CA GLU A 130 -8.30 -12.06 -10.72
C GLU A 130 -6.95 -11.62 -10.14
N TYR A 131 -6.85 -10.36 -9.72
CA TYR A 131 -5.65 -9.85 -9.07
C TYR A 131 -5.35 -10.57 -7.75
N ILE A 132 -6.36 -10.82 -6.90
CA ILE A 132 -6.18 -11.57 -5.66
C ILE A 132 -5.70 -13.00 -5.96
N HIS A 133 -6.29 -13.67 -6.96
CA HIS A 133 -5.93 -15.03 -7.36
C HIS A 133 -4.59 -15.14 -8.08
N SER A 134 -4.04 -14.06 -8.62
CA SER A 134 -2.72 -14.08 -9.27
C SER A 134 -1.57 -14.37 -8.31
N PHE A 135 -1.82 -14.33 -7.02
CA PHE A 135 -0.86 -14.63 -5.97
C PHE A 135 -1.24 -15.91 -5.21
N GLU A 136 -0.32 -16.84 -5.10
CA GLU A 136 -0.52 -18.03 -4.26
C GLU A 136 -0.75 -17.64 -2.80
N GLY A 137 -1.89 -18.03 -2.24
CA GLY A 137 -2.31 -17.68 -0.88
C GLY A 137 -2.79 -16.23 -0.71
N GLY A 138 -2.63 -15.37 -1.73
CA GLY A 138 -3.07 -13.99 -1.75
C GLY A 138 -1.93 -12.95 -1.83
N PRO A 139 -2.27 -11.67 -2.01
CA PRO A 139 -1.32 -10.61 -2.29
C PRO A 139 -0.28 -10.41 -1.17
N PRO A 140 1.04 -10.45 -1.47
CA PRO A 140 2.09 -10.17 -0.50
C PRO A 140 2.12 -8.67 -0.19
N LEU A 141 1.92 -8.34 1.09
CA LEU A 141 1.72 -6.96 1.54
C LEU A 141 2.90 -6.05 1.18
N ARG A 142 4.13 -6.49 1.46
CA ARG A 142 5.36 -5.73 1.15
C ARG A 142 5.45 -5.42 -0.35
N GLN A 143 5.24 -6.41 -1.20
CA GLN A 143 5.35 -6.26 -2.64
C GLN A 143 4.33 -5.24 -3.17
N ILE A 144 3.05 -5.40 -2.84
CA ILE A 144 2.00 -4.51 -3.37
C ILE A 144 2.18 -3.06 -2.89
N THR A 145 2.64 -2.86 -1.65
CA THR A 145 2.86 -1.51 -1.10
C THR A 145 4.11 -0.86 -1.68
N GLN A 146 5.19 -1.61 -1.83
CA GLN A 146 6.44 -1.13 -2.41
C GLN A 146 6.24 -0.73 -3.88
N GLU A 147 5.71 -1.64 -4.69
CA GLU A 147 5.50 -1.39 -6.13
C GLU A 147 4.53 -0.22 -6.37
N TYR A 148 3.48 -0.07 -5.53
CA TYR A 148 2.61 1.11 -5.61
C TYR A 148 3.34 2.39 -5.20
N GLY A 149 4.18 2.33 -4.18
CA GLY A 149 5.02 3.45 -3.76
C GLY A 149 5.99 3.89 -4.86
N GLU A 150 6.56 2.95 -5.61
CA GLU A 150 7.43 3.22 -6.76
C GLU A 150 6.68 3.90 -7.91
N ASP A 151 5.47 3.42 -8.25
CA ASP A 151 4.60 4.03 -9.26
C ASP A 151 4.28 5.49 -8.89
N MET A 152 3.87 5.72 -7.64
CA MET A 152 3.55 7.06 -7.14
C MET A 152 4.78 7.96 -7.10
N THR A 153 5.92 7.45 -6.65
CA THR A 153 7.18 8.20 -6.64
C THR A 153 7.58 8.62 -8.05
N THR A 154 7.46 7.74 -9.02
CA THR A 154 7.75 8.03 -10.43
C THR A 154 6.83 9.12 -10.98
N LEU A 155 5.52 9.02 -10.71
CA LEU A 155 4.53 10.01 -11.13
C LEU A 155 4.82 11.39 -10.52
N TYR A 156 5.08 11.45 -9.20
CA TYR A 156 5.33 12.72 -8.53
C TYR A 156 6.69 13.33 -8.84
N ASN A 157 7.74 12.51 -9.05
CA ASN A 157 9.03 13.01 -9.52
C ASN A 157 8.89 13.66 -10.89
N TRP A 158 8.10 13.07 -11.79
CA TRP A 158 7.77 13.70 -13.06
C TRP A 158 7.03 15.03 -12.85
N LEU A 159 5.99 15.06 -12.02
CA LEU A 159 5.22 16.27 -11.70
C LEU A 159 6.13 17.39 -11.17
N PHE A 160 6.98 17.08 -10.19
CA PHE A 160 7.89 18.05 -9.60
C PHE A 160 8.99 18.51 -10.54
N SER A 161 9.43 17.66 -11.47
CA SER A 161 10.41 18.06 -12.50
C SER A 161 9.83 19.08 -13.50
N ARG A 162 8.52 19.05 -13.70
CA ARG A 162 7.80 20.02 -14.56
C ARG A 162 7.47 21.32 -13.83
N TYR A 163 7.35 21.29 -12.51
CA TYR A 163 6.94 22.42 -11.68
C TYR A 163 7.79 23.68 -11.88
N PRO A 164 9.13 23.67 -11.99
CA PRO A 164 9.96 24.86 -12.22
C PRO A 164 9.74 25.51 -13.59
N VAL A 165 9.20 24.76 -14.56
CA VAL A 165 8.94 25.24 -15.93
C VAL A 165 7.55 25.89 -16.03
N LEU A 166 6.66 25.53 -15.11
CA LEU A 166 5.29 26.04 -15.07
C LEU A 166 5.27 27.36 -14.29
N HIS A 167 5.56 28.45 -15.00
CA HIS A 167 5.48 29.79 -14.40
C HIS A 167 4.02 30.20 -14.21
N VAL A 168 3.58 30.21 -12.96
CA VAL A 168 2.34 30.87 -12.60
C VAL A 168 2.64 32.38 -12.49
N PRO A 169 2.10 33.22 -13.37
CA PRO A 169 2.33 34.65 -13.28
C PRO A 169 1.90 35.19 -11.91
N GLY A 170 2.82 35.79 -11.17
CA GLY A 170 2.55 36.40 -9.85
C GLY A 170 2.69 35.46 -8.65
N VAL A 171 3.01 34.22 -8.82
CA VAL A 171 3.32 33.32 -7.71
C VAL A 171 4.84 33.07 -7.70
N PRO A 172 5.54 33.42 -6.62
CA PRO A 172 6.96 33.09 -6.51
C PRO A 172 7.12 31.56 -6.50
N PRO A 173 8.16 31.01 -7.15
CA PRO A 173 8.44 29.58 -7.07
C PRO A 173 8.55 29.17 -5.60
N PRO A 174 7.99 28.02 -5.21
CA PRO A 174 8.17 27.54 -3.86
C PRO A 174 9.66 27.36 -3.64
N HIS A 175 10.18 28.07 -2.67
CA HIS A 175 11.54 27.85 -2.20
C HIS A 175 11.58 26.39 -1.72
N LEU A 176 12.28 25.56 -2.45
CA LEU A 176 12.65 24.24 -2.00
C LEU A 176 13.34 24.44 -0.66
N TYR A 177 12.69 24.03 0.41
CA TYR A 177 13.28 24.03 1.74
C TYR A 177 14.49 23.09 1.67
N SER A 178 15.65 23.68 1.64
CA SER A 178 16.96 23.05 1.79
C SER A 178 17.14 22.51 3.18
#